data_1a759a3eef2910851afcdc12878dd64d
#
_entry.id   1a759a3eef2910851afcdc12878dd64d
#
_cell.length_a   1.000
_cell.length_b   1.000
_cell.length_c   1.000
_cell.angle_alpha   90.00
_cell.angle_beta   90.00
_cell.angle_gamma   90.00
#
_symmetry.space_group_name_H-M   'P 1'
#
loop_
_entity.id
_entity.type
_entity.pdbx_description
1 polymer ?
#
loop_
_entity_poly.entity_id
_entity_poly.type
_entity_poly.pdbx_seq_one_letter_code
_entity_poly.pdbx_strand_id
1 'polypeptide(L)'
;MIKGEIVLAEFPYTDYRGSKSRPVLILAEKKVDVLGAFITSNLENMDDDDLLLKADNQNKLKKNSRIRLFRLATIKKNKILGTIGFIDEMILKKIDGKQ
;
A
#
# COMPACT_ATOMS: atom_id res chain seq x y z
N MET A 1 -9.69 -10.11 -0.82
CA MET A 1 -9.08 -8.80 -1.12
C MET A 1 -8.76 -8.71 -2.59
N ILE A 2 -8.95 -7.56 -3.18
CA ILE A 2 -8.76 -7.40 -4.61
C ILE A 2 -7.60 -6.45 -4.91
N LYS A 3 -7.01 -6.62 -6.08
CA LYS A 3 -5.97 -5.72 -6.58
C LYS A 3 -6.51 -4.28 -6.65
N GLY A 4 -5.73 -3.34 -6.13
CA GLY A 4 -6.14 -1.94 -6.05
C GLY A 4 -6.75 -1.52 -4.72
N GLU A 5 -7.04 -2.47 -3.86
CA GLU A 5 -7.54 -2.19 -2.52
C GLU A 5 -6.40 -1.68 -1.64
N ILE A 6 -6.68 -0.65 -0.85
CA ILE A 6 -5.72 -0.14 0.15
C ILE A 6 -6.14 -0.66 1.50
N VAL A 7 -5.25 -1.38 2.16
CA VAL A 7 -5.51 -1.96 3.48
C VAL A 7 -4.56 -1.38 4.50
N LEU A 8 -4.98 -1.46 5.77
CA LEU A 8 -4.12 -1.13 6.89
C LEU A 8 -3.52 -2.43 7.40
N ALA A 9 -2.19 -2.51 7.41
CA ALA A 9 -1.49 -3.71 7.86
C ALA A 9 -0.58 -3.39 9.03
N GLU A 10 -0.42 -4.36 9.92
CA GLU A 10 0.38 -4.22 11.13
C GLU A 10 1.80 -4.74 10.89
N PHE A 11 2.78 -3.93 11.26
CA PHE A 11 4.19 -4.32 11.20
C PHE A 11 4.84 -4.13 12.55
N PRO A 12 5.65 -5.09 13.02
CA PRO A 12 6.37 -4.92 14.27
C PRO A 12 7.46 -3.87 14.14
N TYR A 13 7.71 -3.13 15.22
CA TYR A 13 8.87 -2.25 15.29
C TYR A 13 10.14 -3.10 15.41
N THR A 14 11.22 -2.62 14.81
CA THR A 14 12.52 -3.29 14.92
C THR A 14 13.11 -3.21 16.31
N ASP A 15 12.65 -2.30 17.14
CA ASP A 15 13.12 -2.12 18.51
C ASP A 15 12.25 -2.82 19.56
N TYR A 16 11.31 -3.66 19.14
CA TYR A 16 10.44 -4.44 20.01
C TYR A 16 9.47 -3.63 20.88
N ARG A 17 9.22 -2.38 20.54
CA ARG A 17 8.29 -1.53 21.31
C ARG A 17 6.84 -1.64 20.87
N GLY A 18 6.50 -2.68 20.13
CA GLY A 18 5.15 -2.88 19.67
C GLY A 18 5.05 -2.96 18.17
N SER A 19 3.93 -2.53 17.62
CA SER A 19 3.67 -2.59 16.19
C SER A 19 3.17 -1.24 15.69
N LYS A 20 3.27 -1.04 14.39
CA LYS A 20 2.78 0.15 13.72
C LYS A 20 1.95 -0.24 12.51
N SER A 21 0.81 0.42 12.34
CA SER A 21 -0.05 0.21 11.18
C SER A 21 0.42 1.07 10.01
N ARG A 22 0.44 0.47 8.81
CA ARG A 22 0.84 1.17 7.58
C ARG A 22 -0.16 0.85 6.46
N PRO A 23 -0.47 1.84 5.62
CA PRO A 23 -1.28 1.55 4.44
C PRO A 23 -0.45 0.79 3.40
N VAL A 24 -1.10 -0.17 2.78
CA VAL A 24 -0.50 -1.04 1.77
C VAL A 24 -1.48 -1.20 0.62
N LEU A 25 -0.96 -1.09 -0.60
CA LEU A 25 -1.75 -1.35 -1.81
C LEU A 25 -1.67 -2.84 -2.14
N ILE A 26 -2.82 -3.48 -2.28
CA ILE A 26 -2.88 -4.90 -2.63
C ILE A 26 -2.64 -5.06 -4.13
N LEU A 27 -1.64 -5.87 -4.49
CA LEU A 27 -1.30 -6.19 -5.87
C LEU A 27 -1.71 -7.60 -6.27
N ALA A 28 -1.70 -8.53 -5.32
CA ALA A 28 -2.09 -9.91 -5.57
C ALA A 28 -2.49 -10.58 -4.27
N GLU A 29 -3.29 -11.62 -4.37
CA GLU A 29 -3.75 -12.37 -3.21
C GLU A 29 -3.50 -13.85 -3.43
N LYS A 30 -2.97 -14.50 -2.40
CA LYS A 30 -2.84 -15.95 -2.30
C LYS A 30 -3.73 -16.42 -1.13
N LYS A 31 -3.65 -17.71 -0.82
CA LYS A 31 -4.52 -18.32 0.17
C LYS A 31 -4.37 -17.71 1.57
N VAL A 32 -3.13 -17.50 2.01
CA VAL A 32 -2.85 -16.97 3.36
C VAL A 32 -2.08 -15.65 3.34
N ASP A 33 -1.61 -15.23 2.16
CA ASP A 33 -0.76 -14.05 2.00
C ASP A 33 -1.31 -13.12 0.94
N VAL A 34 -0.89 -11.86 1.01
CA VAL A 34 -1.08 -10.89 -0.07
C VAL A 34 0.27 -10.31 -0.45
N LEU A 35 0.39 -9.92 -1.72
CA LEU A 35 1.52 -9.12 -2.18
C LEU A 35 1.08 -7.67 -2.17
N GLY A 36 1.85 -6.81 -1.51
CA GLY A 36 1.50 -5.43 -1.38
C GLY A 36 2.65 -4.48 -1.64
N ALA A 37 2.33 -3.26 -2.03
CA ALA A 37 3.26 -2.17 -2.18
C ALA A 37 3.04 -1.18 -1.04
N PHE A 38 4.12 -0.72 -0.41
CA PHE A 38 4.00 0.23 0.67
C PHE A 38 3.55 1.60 0.18
N ILE A 39 2.73 2.27 0.98
CA ILE A 39 2.28 3.63 0.74
C ILE A 39 2.82 4.49 1.88
N THR A 40 3.44 5.61 1.54
CA THR A 40 3.97 6.52 2.55
C THR A 40 3.59 7.97 2.21
N SER A 41 3.32 8.76 3.25
CA SER A 41 3.08 10.20 3.09
C SER A 41 4.38 11.01 3.06
N ASN A 42 5.52 10.37 3.28
CA ASN A 42 6.81 11.03 3.11
C ASN A 42 7.13 11.12 1.62
N LEU A 43 7.17 12.35 1.08
CA LEU A 43 7.39 12.58 -0.35
C LEU A 43 8.82 13.02 -0.66
N GLU A 44 9.72 12.97 0.33
CA GLU A 44 11.12 13.30 0.11
C GLU A 44 11.83 12.15 -0.63
N ASN A 45 12.75 12.51 -1.52
CA ASN A 45 13.59 11.55 -2.23
C ASN A 45 12.77 10.50 -2.97
N MET A 46 11.76 10.96 -3.73
CA MET A 46 10.94 10.04 -4.52
C MET A 46 11.77 9.37 -5.62
N ASP A 47 11.59 8.05 -5.75
CA ASP A 47 12.18 7.28 -6.83
C ASP A 47 11.34 7.42 -8.11
N ASP A 48 11.96 7.13 -9.26
CA ASP A 48 11.26 7.16 -10.55
C ASP A 48 10.13 6.14 -10.60
N ASP A 49 10.24 5.07 -9.82
CA ASP A 49 9.21 4.02 -9.77
C ASP A 49 8.08 4.31 -8.79
N ASP A 50 8.19 5.38 -8.00
CA ASP A 50 7.13 5.76 -7.10
C ASP A 50 6.00 6.46 -7.86
N LEU A 51 4.77 6.19 -7.46
CA LEU A 51 3.59 6.84 -8.02
C LEU A 51 2.95 7.75 -6.99
N LEU A 52 2.77 9.01 -7.35
CA LEU A 52 2.07 9.95 -6.49
C LEU A 52 0.59 9.57 -6.40
N LEU A 53 0.06 9.58 -5.20
CA LEU A 53 -1.32 9.25 -4.91
C LEU A 53 -1.92 10.39 -4.09
N LYS A 54 -2.72 11.22 -4.75
CA LYS A 54 -3.40 12.32 -4.05
C LYS A 54 -4.51 11.78 -3.18
N ALA A 55 -4.60 12.29 -1.96
CA ALA A 55 -5.67 11.91 -1.05
C ALA A 55 -7.03 12.31 -1.64
N ASP A 56 -7.99 11.39 -1.66
CA ASP A 56 -9.32 11.63 -2.18
C ASP A 56 -10.36 10.79 -1.43
N ASN A 57 -11.62 10.91 -1.84
CA ASN A 57 -12.72 10.22 -1.17
C ASN A 57 -12.75 8.71 -1.46
N GLN A 58 -12.07 8.27 -2.50
CA GLN A 58 -12.02 6.86 -2.87
C GLN A 58 -10.91 6.14 -2.14
N ASN A 59 -9.70 6.70 -2.09
CA ASN A 59 -8.58 6.07 -1.40
C ASN A 59 -8.59 6.34 0.11
N LYS A 60 -9.30 7.38 0.54
CA LYS A 60 -9.49 7.76 1.94
C LYS A 60 -8.21 7.97 2.73
N LEU A 61 -7.13 8.29 2.04
CA LEU A 61 -5.87 8.66 2.70
C LEU A 61 -6.01 10.04 3.30
N LYS A 62 -5.32 10.27 4.40
CA LYS A 62 -5.36 11.57 5.10
C LYS A 62 -4.46 12.61 4.45
N LYS A 63 -3.41 12.16 3.75
CA LYS A 63 -2.42 13.03 3.12
C LYS A 63 -2.08 12.48 1.76
N ASN A 64 -1.66 13.38 0.86
CA ASN A 64 -1.05 12.95 -0.39
C ASN A 64 0.13 12.05 -0.06
N SER A 65 0.26 10.96 -0.81
CA SER A 65 1.20 9.90 -0.50
C SER A 65 1.84 9.41 -1.79
N ARG A 66 2.76 8.49 -1.67
CA ARG A 66 3.33 7.79 -2.82
C ARG A 66 3.20 6.30 -2.63
N ILE A 67 2.97 5.59 -3.74
CA ILE A 67 3.01 4.13 -3.77
C ILE A 67 4.44 3.76 -4.15
N ARG A 68 5.10 2.99 -3.31
CA ARG A 68 6.49 2.59 -3.52
C ARG A 68 6.53 1.27 -4.25
N LEU A 69 6.49 1.30 -5.59
CA LEU A 69 6.46 0.09 -6.40
C LEU A 69 7.75 -0.74 -6.30
N PHE A 70 8.82 -0.15 -5.81
CA PHE A 70 10.06 -0.86 -5.56
C PHE A 70 10.14 -1.48 -4.15
N ARG A 71 9.14 -1.23 -3.32
CA ARG A 71 9.09 -1.73 -1.94
C ARG A 71 7.88 -2.65 -1.78
N LEU A 72 7.99 -3.83 -2.35
CA LEU A 72 6.95 -4.85 -2.25
C LEU A 72 7.19 -5.75 -1.05
N ALA A 73 6.13 -6.26 -0.49
CA ALA A 73 6.20 -7.19 0.63
C ALA A 73 5.11 -8.23 0.53
N THR A 74 5.42 -9.44 0.98
CA THR A 74 4.43 -10.48 1.19
C THR A 74 3.95 -10.35 2.63
N ILE A 75 2.65 -10.18 2.81
CA ILE A 75 2.06 -9.91 4.11
C ILE A 75 1.03 -10.98 4.42
N LYS A 76 1.10 -11.56 5.62
CA LYS A 76 0.11 -12.55 6.04
C LYS A 76 -1.24 -11.86 6.26
N LYS A 77 -2.30 -12.51 5.80
CA LYS A 77 -3.65 -11.94 5.92
C LYS A 77 -4.04 -11.62 7.36
N ASN A 78 -3.53 -12.38 8.32
CA ASN A 78 -3.83 -12.12 9.74
C ASN A 78 -3.20 -10.83 10.27
N LYS A 79 -2.32 -10.19 9.51
CA LYS A 79 -1.75 -8.88 9.86
C LYS A 79 -2.54 -7.73 9.28
N ILE A 80 -3.56 -8.00 8.48
CA ILE A 80 -4.38 -6.96 7.86
C ILE A 80 -5.51 -6.59 8.82
N LEU A 81 -5.56 -5.31 9.18
CA LEU A 81 -6.51 -4.80 10.17
C LEU A 81 -7.83 -4.38 9.53
N GLY A 82 -7.82 -4.00 8.26
CA GLY A 82 -9.03 -3.60 7.56
C GLY A 82 -8.73 -2.89 6.26
N THR A 83 -9.78 -2.59 5.52
CA THR A 83 -9.71 -1.86 4.25
C THR A 83 -9.85 -0.38 4.51
N ILE A 84 -8.94 0.43 3.95
CA ILE A 84 -9.03 1.89 4.02
C ILE A 84 -9.83 2.42 2.83
N GLY A 85 -9.50 1.98 1.62
CA GLY A 85 -10.12 2.46 0.40
C GLY A 85 -9.55 1.76 -0.82
N PHE A 86 -9.65 2.42 -1.97
CA PHE A 86 -9.24 1.86 -3.26
C PHE A 86 -8.55 2.92 -4.10
N ILE A 87 -7.60 2.51 -4.94
CA ILE A 87 -7.05 3.40 -5.97
C ILE A 87 -7.96 3.36 -7.20
N ASP A 88 -7.91 4.41 -8.02
CA ASP A 88 -8.69 4.44 -9.24
C ASP A 88 -8.05 3.59 -10.34
N GLU A 89 -8.84 3.32 -11.40
CA GLU A 89 -8.39 2.48 -12.49
C GLU A 89 -7.21 3.07 -13.26
N MET A 90 -7.12 4.39 -13.34
CA MET A 90 -6.02 5.04 -14.06
C MET A 90 -4.69 4.76 -13.37
N ILE A 91 -4.68 4.84 -12.05
CA ILE A 91 -3.49 4.52 -11.26
C ILE A 91 -3.16 3.04 -11.40
N LEU A 92 -4.16 2.18 -11.35
CA LEU A 92 -3.98 0.74 -11.49
C LEU A 92 -3.38 0.38 -12.86
N LYS A 93 -3.83 1.03 -13.92
CA LYS A 93 -3.26 0.84 -15.26
C LYS A 93 -1.81 1.28 -15.33
N LYS A 94 -1.44 2.38 -14.67
CA LYS A 94 -0.05 2.81 -14.60
C LYS A 94 0.83 1.78 -13.91
N ILE A 95 0.33 1.15 -12.87
CA ILE A 95 1.05 0.09 -12.16
C ILE A 95 1.26 -1.10 -13.09
N ASP A 96 0.22 -1.53 -13.79
CA ASP A 96 0.30 -2.65 -14.72
C ASP A 96 1.31 -2.37 -15.85
N GLY A 97 1.39 -1.13 -16.31
CA GLY A 97 2.35 -0.74 -17.34
C GLY A 97 3.80 -0.73 -16.87
N LYS A 98 4.04 -0.65 -15.56
CA LYS A 98 5.40 -0.66 -14.98
C LYS A 98 5.90 -2.06 -14.63
N GLN A 99 5.03 -3.05 -14.67
CA GLN A 99 5.38 -4.43 -14.38
C GLN A 99 5.84 -5.24 -15.65
#